data_372025180eb4fcb27c673767807ce844
#
_entry.id   372025180eb4fcb27c673767807ce844
#
_cell.length_a   1.000
_cell.length_b   1.000
_cell.length_c   1.000
_cell.angle_alpha   90.00
_cell.angle_beta   90.00
_cell.angle_gamma   90.00
#
_symmetry.space_group_name_H-M   'P 1'
#
loop_
_entity.id
_entity.type
_entity.pdbx_description
1 polymer ?
#
loop_
_entity_poly.entity_id
_entity_poly.type
_entity_poly.pdbx_seq_one_letter_code
_entity_poly.pdbx_strand_id
1 'polypeptide(L)'
;MASEPHKGLLDRDLYAVLVKENFSETTDLLEELVNYGSNLIPRCFESSEKKLHDTVIILNFLKQAVALLDSIDILTSKGSTVPCFLCLRSLFEISTYLEWIFQKDTEKRGSLYFVWDLRRKLRWTLSIKPETREYEAHERHMSDSNVPVMPPGVDAKLIDAQIALLNAKLSVPECASINQEFERIKNGLTDKDWYTPAGVSNFREMAKAVKRQGEYKVLYSSFSAITHGLALDQQISFSEGRVNFEPIRNLIKLDEIFRHTLNLALRIYRSTLTHYRPGELENFNRKYMTEWRERFLSVKSVEYKDGTYRIKPGKLSLLFDNGEDRAGQGPGRPSQ
;
A
#
# COMPACT_ATOMS: atom_id res chain seq x y z
N MET A 1 -2.15 27.01 29.15
CA MET A 1 -1.33 26.39 28.08
C MET A 1 -1.73 27.03 26.76
N ALA A 2 -0.77 27.35 25.90
CA ALA A 2 -1.08 27.95 24.60
C ALA A 2 -1.83 26.92 23.72
N SER A 3 -2.95 27.35 23.11
CA SER A 3 -3.72 26.56 22.14
C SER A 3 -3.18 26.71 20.71
N GLU A 4 -2.35 27.70 20.47
CA GLU A 4 -1.72 27.97 19.18
C GLU A 4 -0.45 27.13 18.98
N PRO A 5 -0.23 26.59 17.77
CA PRO A 5 0.97 25.82 17.48
C PRO A 5 2.22 26.68 17.50
N HIS A 6 3.35 26.10 17.91
CA HIS A 6 4.65 26.73 17.75
C HIS A 6 5.02 26.78 16.26
N LYS A 7 5.02 27.97 15.64
CA LYS A 7 5.21 28.14 14.19
C LYS A 7 6.51 27.55 13.64
N GLY A 8 7.59 27.58 14.40
CA GLY A 8 8.86 26.95 14.00
C GLY A 8 8.78 25.42 13.87
N LEU A 9 7.80 24.77 14.51
CA LEU A 9 7.59 23.32 14.40
C LEU A 9 6.38 22.95 13.54
N LEU A 10 5.35 23.79 13.55
CA LEU A 10 4.09 23.49 12.83
C LEU A 10 3.50 24.76 12.23
N ASP A 11 3.92 25.08 11.02
CA ASP A 11 3.28 26.08 10.18
C ASP A 11 2.49 25.38 9.07
N ARG A 12 1.17 25.30 9.24
CA ARG A 12 0.28 24.60 8.29
C ARG A 12 0.09 25.37 7.00
N ASP A 13 0.08 26.70 7.07
CA ASP A 13 -0.24 27.56 5.94
C ASP A 13 0.97 27.72 5.02
N LEU A 14 2.16 27.93 5.58
CA LEU A 14 3.40 28.06 4.83
C LEU A 14 3.61 26.89 3.88
N TYR A 15 3.57 25.66 4.40
CA TYR A 15 3.87 24.46 3.58
C TYR A 15 2.76 24.14 2.58
N ALA A 16 1.51 24.44 2.89
CA ALA A 16 0.41 24.31 1.92
C ALA A 16 0.57 25.28 0.75
N VAL A 17 0.98 26.53 1.02
CA VAL A 17 1.27 27.53 -0.02
C VAL A 17 2.47 27.09 -0.88
N LEU A 18 3.58 26.67 -0.26
CA LEU A 18 4.77 26.23 -0.99
C LEU A 18 4.47 25.02 -1.91
N VAL A 19 3.66 24.06 -1.46
CA VAL A 19 3.25 22.93 -2.30
C VAL A 19 2.41 23.44 -3.45
N LYS A 20 1.40 24.27 -3.21
CA LYS A 20 0.52 24.81 -4.25
C LYS A 20 1.29 25.58 -5.31
N GLU A 21 2.25 26.42 -4.93
CA GLU A 21 3.02 27.24 -5.85
C GLU A 21 4.00 26.43 -6.71
N ASN A 22 4.51 25.30 -6.17
CA ASN A 22 5.59 24.58 -6.81
C ASN A 22 5.17 23.24 -7.41
N PHE A 23 4.12 22.59 -6.91
CA PHE A 23 3.74 21.21 -7.25
C PHE A 23 2.27 21.08 -7.68
N SER A 24 1.56 22.17 -8.02
CA SER A 24 0.15 22.11 -8.43
C SER A 24 -0.10 21.11 -9.55
N GLU A 25 0.71 21.12 -10.63
CA GLU A 25 0.57 20.15 -11.73
C GLU A 25 0.71 18.70 -11.28
N THR A 26 1.54 18.45 -10.25
CA THR A 26 1.76 17.10 -9.72
C THR A 26 0.62 16.66 -8.82
N THR A 27 0.10 17.56 -7.97
CA THR A 27 -1.09 17.29 -7.15
C THR A 27 -2.32 17.09 -8.01
N ASP A 28 -2.53 17.92 -9.03
CA ASP A 28 -3.63 17.76 -9.98
C ASP A 28 -3.54 16.41 -10.74
N LEU A 29 -2.32 15.96 -11.10
CA LEU A 29 -2.14 14.63 -11.70
C LEU A 29 -2.49 13.51 -10.71
N LEU A 30 -2.08 13.64 -9.44
CA LEU A 30 -2.40 12.64 -8.43
C LEU A 30 -3.90 12.57 -8.18
N GLU A 31 -4.59 13.70 -8.07
CA GLU A 31 -6.06 13.78 -7.97
C GLU A 31 -6.74 13.10 -9.18
N GLU A 32 -6.27 13.35 -10.40
CA GLU A 32 -6.78 12.68 -11.59
C GLU A 32 -6.62 11.16 -11.52
N LEU A 33 -5.49 10.66 -11.00
CA LEU A 33 -5.26 9.22 -10.83
C LEU A 33 -6.16 8.64 -9.74
N VAL A 34 -6.41 9.36 -8.64
CA VAL A 34 -7.41 8.96 -7.64
C VAL A 34 -8.79 8.83 -8.27
N ASN A 35 -9.21 9.85 -9.02
CA ASN A 35 -10.48 9.88 -9.72
C ASN A 35 -10.58 8.75 -10.77
N TYR A 36 -9.51 8.50 -11.53
CA TYR A 36 -9.46 7.38 -12.48
C TYR A 36 -9.62 6.04 -11.78
N GLY A 37 -8.91 5.81 -10.66
CA GLY A 37 -8.99 4.59 -9.87
C GLY A 37 -10.38 4.38 -9.27
N SER A 38 -11.02 5.42 -8.74
CA SER A 38 -12.37 5.34 -8.19
C SER A 38 -13.39 4.91 -9.24
N ASN A 39 -13.26 5.37 -10.48
CA ASN A 39 -14.08 4.96 -11.60
C ASN A 39 -13.73 3.57 -12.16
N LEU A 40 -12.49 3.11 -11.97
CA LEU A 40 -12.06 1.80 -12.43
C LEU A 40 -12.69 0.66 -11.62
N ILE A 41 -12.91 0.84 -10.32
CA ILE A 41 -13.47 -0.17 -9.41
C ILE A 41 -14.81 -0.71 -9.91
N PRO A 42 -15.89 0.11 -10.08
CA PRO A 42 -17.17 -0.38 -10.55
C PRO A 42 -17.08 -0.99 -11.95
N ARG A 43 -16.30 -0.41 -12.87
CA ARG A 43 -16.13 -0.95 -14.23
C ARG A 43 -15.52 -2.35 -14.22
N CYS A 44 -14.53 -2.61 -13.37
CA CYS A 44 -13.95 -3.94 -13.23
C CYS A 44 -14.94 -4.91 -12.59
N PHE A 45 -15.70 -4.46 -11.59
CA PHE A 45 -16.72 -5.29 -10.95
C PHE A 45 -17.83 -5.71 -11.94
N GLU A 46 -18.30 -4.79 -12.76
CA GLU A 46 -19.33 -5.06 -13.76
C GLU A 46 -18.88 -6.05 -14.84
N SER A 47 -17.62 -6.03 -15.22
CA SER A 47 -17.05 -6.95 -16.23
C SER A 47 -16.55 -8.28 -15.67
N SER A 48 -16.66 -8.51 -14.36
CA SER A 48 -16.19 -9.71 -13.69
C SER A 48 -17.32 -10.70 -13.43
N GLU A 49 -16.97 -11.93 -13.02
CA GLU A 49 -17.94 -12.95 -12.60
C GLU A 49 -18.55 -12.67 -11.22
N LYS A 50 -18.15 -11.61 -10.54
CA LYS A 50 -18.65 -11.15 -9.24
C LYS A 50 -18.52 -12.18 -8.12
N LYS A 51 -17.57 -13.09 -8.21
CA LYS A 51 -17.28 -14.06 -7.15
C LYS A 51 -16.75 -13.37 -5.90
N LEU A 52 -17.31 -13.72 -4.74
CA LEU A 52 -16.98 -13.07 -3.46
C LEU A 52 -15.53 -13.32 -3.04
N HIS A 53 -15.06 -14.55 -3.21
CA HIS A 53 -13.79 -15.01 -2.64
C HIS A 53 -12.56 -14.75 -3.53
N ASP A 54 -12.75 -14.25 -4.76
CA ASP A 54 -11.66 -13.80 -5.61
C ASP A 54 -11.84 -12.36 -6.09
N THR A 55 -12.83 -12.13 -6.97
CA THR A 55 -13.06 -10.82 -7.60
C THR A 55 -13.30 -9.71 -6.58
N VAL A 56 -14.19 -9.92 -5.61
CA VAL A 56 -14.50 -8.91 -4.60
C VAL A 56 -13.28 -8.60 -3.74
N ILE A 57 -12.47 -9.61 -3.41
CA ILE A 57 -11.23 -9.44 -2.64
C ILE A 57 -10.20 -8.63 -3.43
N ILE A 58 -10.00 -8.96 -4.71
CA ILE A 58 -9.05 -8.24 -5.58
C ILE A 58 -9.49 -6.78 -5.76
N LEU A 59 -10.77 -6.54 -5.99
CA LEU A 59 -11.31 -5.19 -6.10
C LEU A 59 -11.28 -4.43 -4.78
N ASN A 60 -11.33 -5.13 -3.64
CA ASN A 60 -11.11 -4.50 -2.34
C ASN A 60 -9.64 -4.05 -2.17
N PHE A 61 -8.66 -4.80 -2.67
CA PHE A 61 -7.28 -4.30 -2.75
C PHE A 61 -7.16 -3.06 -3.63
N LEU A 62 -7.83 -3.04 -4.79
CA LEU A 62 -7.87 -1.85 -5.64
C LEU A 62 -8.49 -0.66 -4.90
N LYS A 63 -9.61 -0.87 -4.20
CA LYS A 63 -10.26 0.17 -3.38
C LYS A 63 -9.34 0.70 -2.28
N GLN A 64 -8.63 -0.18 -1.59
CA GLN A 64 -7.65 0.22 -0.57
C GLN A 64 -6.49 1.02 -1.18
N ALA A 65 -6.01 0.62 -2.36
CA ALA A 65 -4.98 1.37 -3.08
C ALA A 65 -5.44 2.79 -3.41
N VAL A 66 -6.66 2.94 -3.94
CA VAL A 66 -7.25 4.27 -4.24
C VAL A 66 -7.39 5.11 -2.97
N ALA A 67 -7.82 4.52 -1.85
CA ALA A 67 -7.91 5.24 -0.57
C ALA A 67 -6.55 5.69 -0.04
N LEU A 68 -5.48 4.90 -0.26
CA LEU A 68 -4.11 5.30 0.10
C LEU A 68 -3.60 6.41 -0.82
N LEU A 69 -3.93 6.38 -2.11
CA LEU A 69 -3.58 7.44 -3.06
C LEU A 69 -4.25 8.76 -2.67
N ASP A 70 -5.53 8.74 -2.34
CA ASP A 70 -6.30 9.89 -1.85
C ASP A 70 -5.68 10.44 -0.53
N SER A 71 -5.32 9.54 0.38
CA SER A 71 -4.64 9.94 1.62
C SER A 71 -3.29 10.62 1.36
N ILE A 72 -2.50 10.10 0.41
CA ILE A 72 -1.21 10.70 0.03
C ILE A 72 -1.43 12.07 -0.60
N ASP A 73 -2.45 12.24 -1.43
CA ASP A 73 -2.79 13.53 -2.04
C ASP A 73 -3.12 14.58 -0.97
N ILE A 74 -4.01 14.26 -0.02
CA ILE A 74 -4.35 15.12 1.11
C ILE A 74 -3.11 15.49 1.94
N LEU A 75 -2.25 14.52 2.24
CA LEU A 75 -1.07 14.72 3.07
C LEU A 75 -0.01 15.57 2.34
N THR A 76 0.26 15.28 1.08
CA THR A 76 1.26 16.01 0.28
C THR A 76 0.83 17.45 0.03
N SER A 77 -0.44 17.70 -0.29
CA SER A 77 -0.98 19.06 -0.47
C SER A 77 -0.81 19.96 0.76
N LYS A 78 -0.57 19.37 1.93
CA LYS A 78 -0.33 20.07 3.21
C LYS A 78 1.11 20.00 3.70
N GLY A 79 2.04 19.50 2.88
CA GLY A 79 3.45 19.29 3.27
C GLY A 79 3.65 18.29 4.41
N SER A 80 2.74 17.33 4.57
CA SER A 80 2.82 16.27 5.60
C SER A 80 3.56 15.06 5.06
N THR A 81 4.86 15.15 4.86
CA THR A 81 5.66 14.15 4.14
C THR A 81 5.88 12.86 4.94
N VAL A 82 6.16 12.94 6.23
CA VAL A 82 6.48 11.76 7.05
C VAL A 82 5.36 10.71 7.07
N PRO A 83 4.07 11.04 7.28
CA PRO A 83 2.99 10.05 7.19
C PRO A 83 2.80 9.45 5.79
N CYS A 84 3.21 10.14 4.72
CA CYS A 84 3.11 9.60 3.36
C CYS A 84 3.94 8.32 3.19
N PHE A 85 5.05 8.16 3.89
CA PHE A 85 5.86 6.95 3.80
C PHE A 85 5.14 5.71 4.33
N LEU A 86 4.26 5.87 5.33
CA LEU A 86 3.39 4.79 5.83
C LEU A 86 2.40 4.36 4.75
N CYS A 87 1.76 5.35 4.13
CA CYS A 87 0.83 5.11 3.02
C CYS A 87 1.54 4.48 1.81
N LEU A 88 2.73 4.96 1.43
CA LEU A 88 3.54 4.43 0.33
C LEU A 88 3.96 2.98 0.57
N ARG A 89 4.38 2.64 1.79
CA ARG A 89 4.69 1.26 2.14
C ARG A 89 3.49 0.35 1.94
N SER A 90 2.33 0.72 2.47
CA SER A 90 1.09 -0.03 2.32
C SER A 90 0.64 -0.12 0.86
N LEU A 91 0.79 0.96 0.08
CA LEU A 91 0.50 0.99 -1.34
C LEU A 91 1.42 0.05 -2.13
N PHE A 92 2.70 -0.01 -1.78
CA PHE A 92 3.66 -0.96 -2.37
C PHE A 92 3.30 -2.41 -2.06
N GLU A 93 2.87 -2.71 -0.82
CA GLU A 93 2.39 -4.03 -0.44
C GLU A 93 1.18 -4.44 -1.29
N ILE A 94 0.15 -3.59 -1.39
CA ILE A 94 -1.05 -3.84 -2.19
C ILE A 94 -0.70 -4.03 -3.68
N SER A 95 0.14 -3.17 -4.24
CA SER A 95 0.60 -3.28 -5.62
C SER A 95 1.29 -4.63 -5.88
N THR A 96 2.12 -5.08 -4.94
CA THR A 96 2.83 -6.36 -5.02
C THR A 96 1.88 -7.54 -4.89
N TYR A 97 0.87 -7.46 -3.99
CA TYR A 97 -0.18 -8.47 -3.84
C TYR A 97 -0.97 -8.64 -5.13
N LEU A 98 -1.42 -7.55 -5.74
CA LEU A 98 -2.17 -7.59 -6.99
C LEU A 98 -1.35 -8.20 -8.13
N GLU A 99 -0.12 -7.74 -8.34
CA GLU A 99 0.76 -8.32 -9.36
C GLU A 99 1.01 -9.82 -9.14
N TRP A 100 1.22 -10.23 -7.89
CA TRP A 100 1.43 -11.65 -7.56
C TRP A 100 0.15 -12.47 -7.77
N ILE A 101 -1.01 -11.96 -7.38
CA ILE A 101 -2.30 -12.62 -7.60
C ILE A 101 -2.55 -12.81 -9.10
N PHE A 102 -2.31 -11.79 -9.92
CA PHE A 102 -2.57 -11.84 -11.37
C PHE A 102 -1.58 -12.70 -12.18
N GLN A 103 -0.42 -13.09 -11.61
CA GLN A 103 0.55 -13.90 -12.35
C GLN A 103 0.03 -15.29 -12.71
N LYS A 104 -0.68 -15.95 -11.83
CA LYS A 104 -1.25 -17.29 -12.01
C LYS A 104 -2.22 -17.64 -10.88
N ASP A 105 -3.09 -18.61 -11.15
CA ASP A 105 -4.02 -19.15 -10.14
C ASP A 105 -4.77 -18.04 -9.37
N THR A 106 -5.23 -17.01 -10.09
CA THR A 106 -5.84 -15.79 -9.54
C THR A 106 -6.96 -16.11 -8.55
N GLU A 107 -7.86 -17.03 -8.93
CA GLU A 107 -8.97 -17.45 -8.07
C GLU A 107 -8.47 -18.07 -6.76
N LYS A 108 -7.54 -19.02 -6.85
CA LYS A 108 -6.95 -19.65 -5.65
C LYS A 108 -6.24 -18.61 -4.77
N ARG A 109 -5.44 -17.73 -5.36
CA ARG A 109 -4.68 -16.72 -4.60
C ARG A 109 -5.58 -15.67 -3.94
N GLY A 110 -6.65 -15.24 -4.61
CA GLY A 110 -7.68 -14.41 -4.01
C GLY A 110 -8.38 -15.10 -2.85
N SER A 111 -8.76 -16.37 -3.05
CA SER A 111 -9.42 -17.19 -2.04
C SER A 111 -8.53 -17.44 -0.80
N LEU A 112 -7.22 -17.57 -0.97
CA LEU A 112 -6.28 -17.68 0.16
C LEU A 112 -6.38 -16.47 1.09
N TYR A 113 -6.41 -15.25 0.54
CA TYR A 113 -6.58 -14.04 1.36
C TYR A 113 -7.94 -14.01 2.04
N PHE A 114 -9.02 -14.36 1.33
CA PHE A 114 -10.36 -14.38 1.89
C PHE A 114 -10.48 -15.34 3.08
N VAL A 115 -10.03 -16.58 2.91
CA VAL A 115 -10.06 -17.59 3.98
C VAL A 115 -9.18 -17.19 5.15
N TRP A 116 -7.99 -16.66 4.90
CA TRP A 116 -7.11 -16.15 5.95
C TRP A 116 -7.75 -15.01 6.75
N ASP A 117 -8.46 -14.09 6.11
CA ASP A 117 -9.17 -13.01 6.80
C ASP A 117 -10.32 -13.55 7.66
N LEU A 118 -11.09 -14.54 7.16
CA LEU A 118 -12.11 -15.21 7.96
C LEU A 118 -11.52 -15.89 9.19
N ARG A 119 -10.40 -16.61 9.03
CA ARG A 119 -9.67 -17.27 10.12
C ARG A 119 -9.15 -16.25 11.15
N ARG A 120 -8.59 -15.14 10.69
CA ARG A 120 -8.13 -14.06 11.56
C ARG A 120 -9.27 -13.47 12.37
N LYS A 121 -10.43 -13.22 11.74
CA LYS A 121 -11.64 -12.75 12.42
C LYS A 121 -12.17 -13.77 13.42
N LEU A 122 -12.19 -15.05 13.06
CA LEU A 122 -12.61 -16.13 13.96
C LEU A 122 -11.72 -16.21 15.19
N ARG A 123 -10.40 -16.21 15.00
CA ARG A 123 -9.44 -16.23 16.11
C ARG A 123 -9.59 -15.02 17.04
N TRP A 124 -9.76 -13.82 16.46
CA TRP A 124 -10.04 -12.61 17.25
C TRP A 124 -11.35 -12.76 18.04
N THR A 125 -12.42 -13.27 17.43
CA THR A 125 -13.69 -13.46 18.12
C THR A 125 -13.58 -14.52 19.23
N LEU A 126 -12.80 -15.59 19.02
CA LEU A 126 -12.51 -16.59 20.05
C LEU A 126 -11.66 -16.02 21.18
N SER A 127 -10.74 -15.08 20.89
CA SER A 127 -9.88 -14.49 21.94
C SER A 127 -10.62 -13.57 22.92
N ILE A 128 -11.86 -13.21 22.62
CA ILE A 128 -12.75 -12.45 23.51
C ILE A 128 -13.89 -13.31 24.09
N LYS A 129 -13.97 -14.60 23.73
CA LYS A 129 -14.95 -15.55 24.26
C LYS A 129 -14.34 -16.30 25.45
N PRO A 130 -14.87 -16.18 26.69
CA PRO A 130 -14.44 -16.97 27.84
C PRO A 130 -14.41 -18.47 27.55
N GLU A 131 -13.56 -19.20 28.27
CA GLU A 131 -13.43 -20.67 28.19
C GLU A 131 -12.89 -21.21 26.86
N THR A 132 -12.33 -20.36 26.01
CA THR A 132 -11.59 -20.79 24.81
C THR A 132 -10.08 -20.73 25.05
N ARG A 133 -9.31 -21.53 24.30
CA ARG A 133 -7.83 -21.53 24.37
C ARG A 133 -7.26 -20.19 23.90
N GLU A 134 -7.92 -19.55 22.93
CA GLU A 134 -7.60 -18.24 22.42
C GLU A 134 -7.80 -17.16 23.48
N TYR A 135 -8.88 -17.23 24.26
CA TYR A 135 -9.14 -16.33 25.40
C TYR A 135 -8.07 -16.47 26.47
N GLU A 136 -7.75 -17.69 26.90
CA GLU A 136 -6.71 -17.93 27.92
C GLU A 136 -5.33 -17.40 27.44
N ALA A 137 -5.02 -17.56 26.16
CA ALA A 137 -3.79 -17.01 25.59
C ALA A 137 -3.81 -15.48 25.56
N HIS A 138 -4.94 -14.89 25.20
CA HIS A 138 -5.12 -13.43 25.19
C HIS A 138 -5.06 -12.85 26.60
N GLU A 139 -5.75 -13.45 27.57
CA GLU A 139 -5.74 -13.05 28.97
C GLU A 139 -4.31 -13.03 29.56
N ARG A 140 -3.50 -14.06 29.27
CA ARG A 140 -2.09 -14.07 29.66
C ARG A 140 -1.27 -12.93 29.06
N HIS A 141 -1.55 -12.55 27.82
CA HIS A 141 -0.87 -11.40 27.18
C HIS A 141 -1.34 -10.05 27.75
N MET A 142 -2.57 -9.98 28.26
CA MET A 142 -3.16 -8.76 28.81
C MET A 142 -2.98 -8.64 30.30
N SER A 143 -2.38 -9.65 31.01
CA SER A 143 -2.24 -9.69 32.44
C SER A 143 -1.54 -8.48 33.06
N ASP A 144 -0.58 -7.88 32.28
CA ASP A 144 0.18 -6.71 32.70
C ASP A 144 -0.45 -5.37 32.27
N SER A 145 -1.63 -5.43 31.61
CA SER A 145 -2.34 -4.26 31.16
C SER A 145 -3.60 -3.99 31.99
N ASN A 146 -3.98 -2.72 32.12
CA ASN A 146 -5.26 -2.33 32.73
C ASN A 146 -6.44 -2.37 31.74
N VAL A 147 -6.24 -3.01 30.58
CA VAL A 147 -7.27 -3.11 29.55
C VAL A 147 -8.00 -4.44 29.70
N PRO A 148 -9.33 -4.46 29.82
CA PRO A 148 -10.08 -5.71 29.94
C PRO A 148 -9.98 -6.52 28.65
N VAL A 149 -9.84 -7.85 28.77
CA VAL A 149 -9.81 -8.79 27.62
C VAL A 149 -11.06 -8.69 26.77
N MET A 150 -12.21 -8.60 27.44
CA MET A 150 -13.49 -8.38 26.77
C MET A 150 -13.94 -6.93 26.97
N PRO A 151 -14.21 -6.19 25.87
CA PRO A 151 -14.73 -4.84 25.98
C PRO A 151 -16.04 -4.80 26.79
N PRO A 152 -16.24 -3.80 27.67
CA PRO A 152 -17.47 -3.69 28.44
C PRO A 152 -18.70 -3.54 27.52
N GLY A 153 -19.78 -4.25 27.85
CA GLY A 153 -21.05 -4.18 27.12
C GLY A 153 -21.15 -5.09 25.89
N VAL A 154 -20.18 -5.95 25.62
CA VAL A 154 -20.28 -6.96 24.57
C VAL A 154 -21.18 -8.10 25.00
N ASP A 155 -22.24 -8.37 24.22
CA ASP A 155 -23.18 -9.48 24.46
C ASP A 155 -22.56 -10.82 24.02
N ALA A 156 -22.50 -11.79 24.95
CA ALA A 156 -22.00 -13.13 24.67
C ALA A 156 -22.77 -13.83 23.52
N LYS A 157 -24.06 -13.57 23.37
CA LYS A 157 -24.87 -14.13 22.27
C LYS A 157 -24.41 -13.61 20.90
N LEU A 158 -23.95 -12.35 20.83
CA LEU A 158 -23.42 -11.80 19.58
C LEU A 158 -22.07 -12.44 19.23
N ILE A 159 -21.25 -12.74 20.23
CA ILE A 159 -19.98 -13.46 20.04
C ILE A 159 -20.27 -14.87 19.48
N ASP A 160 -21.20 -15.61 20.09
CA ASP A 160 -21.55 -16.95 19.63
C ASP A 160 -22.15 -16.95 18.22
N ALA A 161 -23.03 -16.00 17.91
CA ALA A 161 -23.58 -15.83 16.58
C ALA A 161 -22.49 -15.51 15.52
N GLN A 162 -21.52 -14.66 15.87
CA GLN A 162 -20.41 -14.34 15.01
C GLN A 162 -19.49 -15.54 14.75
N ILE A 163 -19.18 -16.32 15.77
CA ILE A 163 -18.40 -17.57 15.65
C ILE A 163 -19.13 -18.56 14.73
N ALA A 164 -20.43 -18.77 14.94
CA ALA A 164 -21.25 -19.66 14.11
C ALA A 164 -21.23 -19.21 12.63
N LEU A 165 -21.40 -17.91 12.37
CA LEU A 165 -21.36 -17.33 11.02
C LEU A 165 -19.99 -17.55 10.35
N LEU A 166 -18.89 -17.29 11.07
CA LEU A 166 -17.53 -17.45 10.53
C LEU A 166 -17.22 -18.92 10.23
N ASN A 167 -17.61 -19.84 11.12
CA ASN A 167 -17.45 -21.27 10.90
C ASN A 167 -18.29 -21.75 9.72
N ALA A 168 -19.52 -21.30 9.57
CA ALA A 168 -20.35 -21.62 8.42
C ALA A 168 -19.69 -21.18 7.09
N LYS A 169 -19.13 -19.96 7.04
CA LYS A 169 -18.38 -19.47 5.87
C LYS A 169 -17.13 -20.28 5.57
N LEU A 170 -16.38 -20.69 6.59
CA LEU A 170 -15.17 -21.51 6.44
C LEU A 170 -15.49 -22.95 6.00
N SER A 171 -16.73 -23.41 6.21
CA SER A 171 -17.19 -24.76 5.88
C SER A 171 -17.79 -24.89 4.48
N VAL A 172 -18.01 -23.78 3.73
CA VAL A 172 -18.49 -23.88 2.35
C VAL A 172 -17.42 -24.55 1.48
N PRO A 173 -17.80 -25.34 0.46
CA PRO A 173 -16.85 -26.15 -0.31
C PRO A 173 -15.65 -25.37 -0.86
N GLU A 174 -15.87 -24.15 -1.35
CA GLU A 174 -14.86 -23.28 -1.93
C GLU A 174 -13.80 -22.83 -0.90
N CYS A 175 -14.21 -22.70 0.37
CA CYS A 175 -13.32 -22.28 1.47
C CYS A 175 -12.72 -23.48 2.22
N ALA A 176 -13.45 -24.59 2.31
CA ALA A 176 -13.09 -25.73 3.16
C ALA A 176 -11.74 -26.34 2.82
N SER A 177 -11.43 -26.52 1.53
CA SER A 177 -10.14 -27.08 1.07
C SER A 177 -8.97 -26.15 1.44
N ILE A 178 -9.14 -24.85 1.24
CA ILE A 178 -8.13 -23.84 1.58
C ILE A 178 -7.97 -23.73 3.11
N ASN A 179 -9.07 -23.79 3.85
CA ASN A 179 -9.06 -23.79 5.31
C ASN A 179 -8.25 -24.98 5.85
N GLN A 180 -8.35 -26.17 5.24
CA GLN A 180 -7.53 -27.33 5.59
C GLN A 180 -6.05 -27.10 5.28
N GLU A 181 -5.70 -26.41 4.19
CA GLU A 181 -4.30 -26.05 3.90
C GLU A 181 -3.70 -25.20 5.02
N PHE A 182 -4.46 -24.20 5.51
CA PHE A 182 -4.04 -23.39 6.68
C PHE A 182 -3.91 -24.21 7.95
N GLU A 183 -4.83 -25.14 8.24
CA GLU A 183 -4.75 -26.03 9.41
C GLU A 183 -3.46 -26.86 9.42
N ARG A 184 -2.99 -27.33 8.25
CA ARG A 184 -1.76 -28.12 8.14
C ARG A 184 -0.49 -27.33 8.41
N ILE A 185 -0.48 -26.01 8.14
CA ILE A 185 0.74 -25.19 8.21
C ILE A 185 0.74 -24.23 9.42
N LYS A 186 -0.37 -24.12 10.15
CA LYS A 186 -0.44 -23.24 11.33
C LYS A 186 0.56 -23.65 12.41
N ASN A 187 0.99 -22.70 13.22
CA ASN A 187 1.86 -22.92 14.35
C ASN A 187 1.11 -22.58 15.66
N GLY A 188 0.67 -23.58 16.40
CA GLY A 188 -0.16 -23.39 17.58
C GLY A 188 -1.48 -22.71 17.25
N LEU A 189 -1.76 -21.56 17.86
CA LEU A 189 -2.96 -20.76 17.61
C LEU A 189 -2.78 -19.72 16.48
N THR A 190 -1.58 -19.61 15.91
CA THR A 190 -1.25 -18.55 14.94
C THR A 190 -1.18 -19.09 13.52
N ASP A 191 -1.94 -18.49 12.62
CA ASP A 191 -1.83 -18.75 11.20
C ASP A 191 -0.55 -18.12 10.62
N LYS A 192 0.02 -18.76 9.61
CA LYS A 192 1.02 -18.14 8.74
C LYS A 192 0.36 -17.07 7.89
N ASP A 193 1.19 -16.26 7.22
CA ASP A 193 0.70 -15.27 6.26
C ASP A 193 -0.15 -15.92 5.17
N TRP A 194 -1.11 -15.18 4.64
CA TRP A 194 -2.12 -15.66 3.70
C TRP A 194 -1.55 -16.27 2.41
N TYR A 195 -0.35 -15.90 2.01
CA TYR A 195 0.33 -16.40 0.82
C TYR A 195 1.18 -17.67 1.06
N THR A 196 1.36 -18.06 2.33
CA THR A 196 2.21 -19.21 2.69
C THR A 196 1.72 -20.54 2.11
N PRO A 197 0.41 -20.85 2.04
CA PRO A 197 -0.05 -22.08 1.40
C PRO A 197 0.29 -22.16 -0.10
N ALA A 198 0.54 -21.03 -0.77
CA ALA A 198 0.99 -20.99 -2.16
C ALA A 198 2.53 -21.07 -2.31
N GLY A 199 3.26 -21.42 -1.25
CA GLY A 199 4.70 -21.63 -1.26
C GLY A 199 5.55 -20.38 -1.10
N VAL A 200 4.96 -19.24 -0.69
CA VAL A 200 5.68 -17.99 -0.43
C VAL A 200 5.87 -17.83 1.07
N SER A 201 7.12 -17.77 1.54
CA SER A 201 7.44 -17.76 2.97
C SER A 201 7.29 -16.39 3.65
N ASN A 202 7.46 -15.31 2.90
CA ASN A 202 7.38 -13.93 3.39
C ASN A 202 7.20 -12.93 2.24
N PHE A 203 6.90 -11.68 2.59
CA PHE A 203 6.65 -10.62 1.60
C PHE A 203 7.87 -10.32 0.70
N ARG A 204 9.11 -10.48 1.20
CA ARG A 204 10.32 -10.30 0.39
C ARG A 204 10.40 -11.32 -0.75
N GLU A 205 10.08 -12.58 -0.48
CA GLU A 205 10.04 -13.62 -1.53
C GLU A 205 8.90 -13.38 -2.52
N MET A 206 7.78 -12.82 -2.07
CA MET A 206 6.71 -12.39 -2.98
C MET A 206 7.18 -11.26 -3.90
N ALA A 207 7.82 -10.22 -3.37
CA ALA A 207 8.37 -9.13 -4.16
C ALA A 207 9.42 -9.63 -5.18
N LYS A 208 10.22 -10.65 -4.81
CA LYS A 208 11.16 -11.30 -5.71
C LYS A 208 10.43 -12.07 -6.83
N ALA A 209 9.34 -12.77 -6.49
CA ALA A 209 8.55 -13.54 -7.48
C ALA A 209 7.94 -12.63 -8.56
N VAL A 210 7.59 -11.40 -8.23
CA VAL A 210 7.10 -10.38 -9.19
C VAL A 210 8.22 -9.46 -9.71
N LYS A 211 9.51 -9.81 -9.51
CA LYS A 211 10.68 -9.06 -9.98
C LYS A 211 10.81 -7.64 -9.42
N ARG A 212 10.33 -7.42 -8.20
CA ARG A 212 10.33 -6.10 -7.52
C ARG A 212 11.30 -6.02 -6.33
N GLN A 213 12.36 -6.80 -6.35
CA GLN A 213 13.32 -6.90 -5.23
C GLN A 213 14.05 -5.57 -4.94
N GLY A 214 14.36 -4.78 -5.99
CA GLY A 214 14.95 -3.44 -5.85
C GLY A 214 13.99 -2.47 -5.17
N GLU A 215 12.73 -2.44 -5.62
CA GLU A 215 11.68 -1.60 -5.02
C GLU A 215 11.41 -2.00 -3.56
N TYR A 216 11.40 -3.32 -3.25
CA TYR A 216 11.29 -3.80 -1.87
C TYR A 216 12.37 -3.20 -0.96
N LYS A 217 13.61 -3.14 -1.42
CA LYS A 217 14.70 -2.55 -0.64
C LYS A 217 14.47 -1.05 -0.37
N VAL A 218 13.99 -0.31 -1.35
CA VAL A 218 13.77 1.14 -1.24
C VAL A 218 12.47 1.46 -0.50
N LEU A 219 11.33 0.92 -0.96
CA LEU A 219 10.01 1.32 -0.48
C LEU A 219 9.60 0.60 0.81
N TYR A 220 10.00 -0.65 0.99
CA TYR A 220 9.60 -1.42 2.16
C TYR A 220 10.63 -1.33 3.28
N SER A 221 11.90 -1.62 3.00
CA SER A 221 12.93 -1.66 4.06
C SER A 221 13.28 -0.28 4.58
N SER A 222 13.48 0.72 3.69
CA SER A 222 13.85 2.08 4.12
C SER A 222 12.68 2.79 4.81
N PHE A 223 11.46 2.64 4.30
CA PHE A 223 10.28 3.27 4.92
C PHE A 223 9.83 2.56 6.20
N SER A 224 10.23 1.29 6.39
CA SER A 224 10.04 0.60 7.66
C SER A 224 10.76 1.30 8.82
N ALA A 225 11.95 1.86 8.58
CA ALA A 225 12.66 2.63 9.61
C ALA A 225 11.83 3.84 10.08
N ILE A 226 11.16 4.54 9.16
CA ILE A 226 10.26 5.66 9.49
C ILE A 226 9.06 5.18 10.32
N THR A 227 8.47 4.04 9.94
CA THR A 227 7.33 3.43 10.65
C THR A 227 7.67 3.13 12.12
N HIS A 228 8.91 2.76 12.41
CA HIS A 228 9.37 2.40 13.74
C HIS A 228 10.09 3.56 14.47
N GLY A 229 9.98 4.81 13.96
CA GLY A 229 10.57 5.99 14.59
C GLY A 229 12.11 6.03 14.54
N LEU A 230 12.73 5.26 13.66
CA LEU A 230 14.19 5.14 13.55
C LEU A 230 14.82 6.15 12.57
N ALA A 231 14.03 6.93 11.83
CA ALA A 231 14.51 7.89 10.85
C ALA A 231 14.77 9.27 11.49
N LEU A 232 15.79 9.36 12.33
CA LEU A 232 16.16 10.62 13.00
C LEU A 232 16.61 11.71 12.01
N ASP A 233 17.24 11.32 10.91
CA ASP A 233 17.69 12.19 9.82
C ASP A 233 16.58 13.00 9.14
N GLN A 234 15.33 12.63 9.34
CA GLN A 234 14.17 13.34 8.84
C GLN A 234 13.48 14.23 9.89
N GLN A 235 13.92 14.14 11.15
CA GLN A 235 13.30 14.84 12.26
C GLN A 235 14.22 15.84 12.92
N ILE A 236 15.53 15.68 12.73
CA ILE A 236 16.54 16.58 13.29
C ILE A 236 17.60 16.90 12.25
N SER A 237 18.14 18.10 12.30
CA SER A 237 19.32 18.52 11.54
C SER A 237 20.42 19.05 12.47
N PHE A 238 21.64 19.03 11.98
CA PHE A 238 22.80 19.55 12.68
C PHE A 238 23.36 20.71 11.87
N SER A 239 23.30 21.91 12.43
CA SER A 239 23.91 23.09 11.83
C SER A 239 24.67 23.90 12.88
N GLU A 240 25.86 24.35 12.52
CA GLU A 240 26.71 25.19 13.40
C GLU A 240 26.94 24.59 14.81
N GLY A 241 27.04 23.26 14.90
CA GLY A 241 27.20 22.54 16.17
C GLY A 241 25.95 22.49 17.06
N ARG A 242 24.80 22.86 16.52
CA ARG A 242 23.49 22.81 17.21
C ARG A 242 22.59 21.76 16.60
N VAL A 243 21.75 21.15 17.42
CA VAL A 243 20.67 20.25 17.00
C VAL A 243 19.41 21.07 16.79
N ASN A 244 18.81 20.96 15.63
CA ASN A 244 17.54 21.60 15.30
C ASN A 244 16.48 20.54 15.02
N PHE A 245 15.28 20.74 15.50
CA PHE A 245 14.13 19.91 15.13
C PHE A 245 13.59 20.38 13.78
N GLU A 246 13.44 19.43 12.85
CA GLU A 246 12.80 19.72 11.57
C GLU A 246 11.30 19.99 11.76
N PRO A 247 10.70 20.89 10.97
CA PRO A 247 9.28 21.14 11.02
C PRO A 247 8.46 19.87 10.77
N ILE A 248 7.36 19.72 11.50
CA ILE A 248 6.39 18.62 11.32
C ILE A 248 5.80 18.62 9.90
N ARG A 249 5.58 19.82 9.36
CA ARG A 249 5.24 20.03 7.95
C ARG A 249 6.51 20.44 7.23
N ASN A 250 6.83 19.80 6.14
CA ASN A 250 8.06 20.06 5.38
C ASN A 250 7.95 19.55 3.94
N LEU A 251 8.94 19.83 3.11
CA LEU A 251 9.02 19.35 1.72
C LEU A 251 10.10 18.29 1.51
N ILE A 252 10.70 17.78 2.59
CA ILE A 252 11.79 16.79 2.52
C ILE A 252 11.27 15.54 1.82
N LYS A 253 11.94 15.13 0.75
CA LYS A 253 11.58 13.96 -0.08
C LYS A 253 10.18 14.00 -0.71
N LEU A 254 9.56 15.17 -0.83
CA LEU A 254 8.23 15.30 -1.44
C LEU A 254 8.22 14.82 -2.88
N ASP A 255 9.27 15.07 -3.65
CA ASP A 255 9.43 14.61 -5.02
C ASP A 255 9.58 13.08 -5.12
N GLU A 256 10.30 12.43 -4.20
CA GLU A 256 10.37 10.96 -4.11
C GLU A 256 8.98 10.38 -3.82
N ILE A 257 8.23 10.98 -2.88
CA ILE A 257 6.86 10.58 -2.56
C ILE A 257 5.98 10.64 -3.80
N PHE A 258 5.97 11.75 -4.52
CA PHE A 258 5.17 11.89 -5.75
C PHE A 258 5.56 10.86 -6.81
N ARG A 259 6.85 10.73 -7.12
CA ARG A 259 7.32 9.78 -8.15
C ARG A 259 6.93 8.34 -7.83
N HIS A 260 7.12 7.90 -6.60
CA HIS A 260 6.74 6.54 -6.20
C HIS A 260 5.22 6.34 -6.20
N THR A 261 4.46 7.32 -5.72
CA THR A 261 3.00 7.27 -5.69
C THR A 261 2.41 7.14 -7.09
N LEU A 262 2.82 8.02 -8.00
CA LEU A 262 2.35 8.03 -9.38
C LEU A 262 2.71 6.73 -10.12
N ASN A 263 3.95 6.25 -9.94
CA ASN A 263 4.39 4.98 -10.53
C ASN A 263 3.56 3.79 -10.02
N LEU A 264 3.34 3.70 -8.71
CA LEU A 264 2.54 2.62 -8.12
C LEU A 264 1.08 2.66 -8.59
N ALA A 265 0.47 3.85 -8.67
CA ALA A 265 -0.87 4.04 -9.19
C ALA A 265 -1.01 3.53 -10.63
N LEU A 266 -0.13 3.95 -11.53
CA LEU A 266 -0.12 3.54 -12.93
C LEU A 266 0.07 2.02 -13.08
N ARG A 267 0.95 1.41 -12.29
CA ARG A 267 1.16 -0.04 -12.29
C ARG A 267 -0.07 -0.81 -11.83
N ILE A 268 -0.68 -0.39 -10.72
CA ILE A 268 -1.91 -1.01 -10.18
C ILE A 268 -3.01 -0.97 -11.23
N TYR A 269 -3.24 0.20 -11.85
CA TYR A 269 -4.30 0.34 -12.85
C TYR A 269 -4.02 -0.48 -14.10
N ARG A 270 -2.80 -0.47 -14.61
CA ARG A 270 -2.41 -1.30 -15.77
C ARG A 270 -2.61 -2.79 -15.48
N SER A 271 -2.15 -3.29 -14.34
CA SER A 271 -2.31 -4.70 -13.96
C SER A 271 -3.78 -5.09 -13.82
N THR A 272 -4.58 -4.24 -13.20
CA THR A 272 -6.02 -4.44 -13.03
C THR A 272 -6.76 -4.43 -14.37
N LEU A 273 -6.45 -3.48 -15.25
CA LEU A 273 -7.02 -3.42 -16.60
C LEU A 273 -6.64 -4.64 -17.43
N THR A 274 -5.38 -5.06 -17.36
CA THR A 274 -4.91 -6.26 -18.08
C THR A 274 -5.74 -7.49 -17.71
N HIS A 275 -6.11 -7.60 -16.45
CA HIS A 275 -6.88 -8.75 -15.95
C HIS A 275 -8.39 -8.65 -16.22
N TYR A 276 -9.01 -7.52 -15.92
CA TYR A 276 -10.48 -7.39 -15.98
C TYR A 276 -11.01 -6.71 -17.25
N ARG A 277 -10.22 -5.84 -17.87
CA ARG A 277 -10.64 -4.99 -18.99
C ARG A 277 -9.55 -4.81 -20.05
N PRO A 278 -9.01 -5.90 -20.61
CA PRO A 278 -7.89 -5.82 -21.56
C PRO A 278 -8.19 -4.92 -22.78
N GLY A 279 -9.44 -4.82 -23.21
CA GLY A 279 -9.86 -3.93 -24.29
C GLY A 279 -9.73 -2.42 -23.99
N GLU A 280 -9.52 -2.03 -22.73
CA GLU A 280 -9.29 -0.62 -22.35
C GLU A 280 -7.81 -0.26 -22.23
N LEU A 281 -6.90 -1.21 -22.34
CA LEU A 281 -5.45 -0.96 -22.18
C LEU A 281 -4.90 0.04 -23.20
N GLU A 282 -5.35 -0.03 -24.45
CA GLU A 282 -4.90 0.90 -25.47
C GLU A 282 -5.31 2.34 -25.14
N ASN A 283 -6.55 2.54 -24.68
CA ASN A 283 -7.04 3.84 -24.26
C ASN A 283 -6.27 4.35 -23.02
N PHE A 284 -5.98 3.48 -22.06
CA PHE A 284 -5.16 3.81 -20.88
C PHE A 284 -3.74 4.21 -21.28
N ASN A 285 -3.09 3.43 -22.15
CA ASN A 285 -1.75 3.74 -22.64
C ASN A 285 -1.73 5.06 -23.42
N ARG A 286 -2.73 5.31 -24.26
CA ARG A 286 -2.87 6.58 -24.99
C ARG A 286 -3.01 7.74 -24.02
N LYS A 287 -3.90 7.66 -23.02
CA LYS A 287 -4.08 8.69 -22.01
C LYS A 287 -2.78 8.94 -21.23
N TYR A 288 -2.05 7.87 -20.86
CA TYR A 288 -0.74 8.01 -20.25
C TYR A 288 0.22 8.81 -21.14
N MET A 289 0.34 8.45 -22.41
CA MET A 289 1.28 9.08 -23.35
C MET A 289 0.93 10.53 -23.66
N THR A 290 -0.36 10.89 -23.78
CA THR A 290 -0.80 12.22 -24.22
C THR A 290 -1.08 13.19 -23.08
N GLU A 291 -1.45 12.72 -21.89
CA GLU A 291 -1.94 13.60 -20.80
C GLU A 291 -1.09 13.50 -19.52
N TRP A 292 -0.61 12.30 -19.16
CA TRP A 292 0.01 12.07 -17.86
C TRP A 292 1.53 12.01 -17.88
N ARG A 293 2.11 11.50 -18.97
CA ARG A 293 3.55 11.21 -19.05
C ARG A 293 4.42 12.44 -18.82
N GLU A 294 4.12 13.54 -19.50
CA GLU A 294 4.90 14.77 -19.38
C GLU A 294 4.85 15.32 -17.95
N ARG A 295 3.65 15.40 -17.37
CA ARG A 295 3.43 15.84 -15.98
C ARG A 295 4.14 14.93 -14.96
N PHE A 296 4.13 13.62 -15.20
CA PHE A 296 4.86 12.66 -14.36
C PHE A 296 6.39 12.87 -14.44
N LEU A 297 6.92 13.10 -15.64
CA LEU A 297 8.35 13.30 -15.85
C LEU A 297 8.83 14.67 -15.40
N SER A 298 7.97 15.68 -15.36
CA SER A 298 8.26 17.05 -14.94
C SER A 298 8.21 17.27 -13.41
N VAL A 299 7.92 16.23 -12.61
CA VAL A 299 7.92 16.35 -11.14
C VAL A 299 9.22 17.00 -10.67
N LYS A 300 9.11 18.21 -10.11
CA LYS A 300 10.24 19.00 -9.62
C LYS A 300 10.96 18.26 -8.51
N SER A 301 12.29 18.43 -8.41
CA SER A 301 13.09 17.86 -7.31
C SER A 301 13.27 18.84 -6.17
N VAL A 302 13.30 18.30 -4.96
CA VAL A 302 13.49 19.06 -3.72
C VAL A 302 14.89 18.75 -3.16
N GLU A 303 15.74 19.76 -3.07
CA GLU A 303 16.98 19.69 -2.32
C GLU A 303 16.79 20.44 -0.99
N TYR A 304 17.09 19.79 0.11
CA TYR A 304 17.07 20.39 1.43
C TYR A 304 18.49 20.45 1.99
N LYS A 305 18.96 21.64 2.28
CA LYS A 305 20.28 21.83 2.85
C LYS A 305 20.27 23.04 3.80
N ASP A 306 20.84 22.85 4.99
CA ASP A 306 21.02 23.89 6.01
C ASP A 306 19.73 24.71 6.30
N GLY A 307 18.60 24.01 6.48
CA GLY A 307 17.30 24.63 6.76
C GLY A 307 16.62 25.28 5.54
N THR A 308 17.20 25.16 4.33
CA THR A 308 16.70 25.84 3.13
C THR A 308 16.30 24.86 2.06
N TYR A 309 15.13 25.07 1.44
CA TYR A 309 14.66 24.31 0.29
C TYR A 309 15.11 24.94 -1.02
N ARG A 310 15.61 24.11 -1.93
CA ARG A 310 15.83 24.47 -3.34
C ARG A 310 14.99 23.57 -4.21
N ILE A 311 14.02 24.15 -4.90
CA ILE A 311 13.13 23.43 -5.81
C ILE A 311 13.68 23.63 -7.22
N LYS A 312 14.00 22.53 -7.90
CA LYS A 312 14.58 22.50 -9.24
C LYS A 312 13.62 21.85 -10.23
N PRO A 313 13.65 22.23 -11.52
CA PRO A 313 12.94 21.49 -12.56
C PRO A 313 13.29 20.01 -12.49
N GLY A 314 12.30 19.15 -12.68
CA GLY A 314 12.52 17.71 -12.76
C GLY A 314 13.49 17.37 -13.88
N LYS A 315 14.56 16.64 -13.55
CA LYS A 315 15.38 16.02 -14.59
C LYS A 315 14.75 14.67 -14.91
N LEU A 316 14.59 14.41 -16.20
CA LEU A 316 14.18 13.11 -16.74
C LEU A 316 15.23 12.06 -16.32
N SER A 317 15.13 11.50 -15.11
CA SER A 317 15.89 10.29 -14.78
C SER A 317 15.05 9.11 -15.26
N LEU A 318 15.49 8.48 -16.34
CA LEU A 318 14.97 7.23 -16.89
C LEU A 318 15.14 6.06 -15.90
N LEU A 319 14.63 6.19 -14.69
CA LEU A 319 14.73 5.14 -13.66
C LEU A 319 13.81 3.95 -13.93
N PHE A 320 12.94 4.01 -14.95
CA PHE A 320 11.97 2.95 -15.25
C PHE A 320 11.74 2.75 -16.74
N ASP A 321 12.76 2.85 -17.56
CA ASP A 321 12.72 2.31 -18.91
C ASP A 321 12.93 0.78 -18.79
N ASN A 322 11.83 0.08 -18.50
CA ASN A 322 11.81 -1.37 -18.55
C ASN A 322 11.97 -1.76 -20.03
N GLY A 323 13.14 -2.27 -20.37
CA GLY A 323 13.68 -2.62 -21.68
C GLY A 323 12.82 -3.45 -22.64
N GLU A 324 11.60 -3.03 -22.92
CA GLU A 324 10.74 -3.63 -23.96
C GLU A 324 10.94 -2.98 -25.35
N ASP A 325 11.66 -1.85 -25.45
CA ASP A 325 11.93 -1.22 -26.75
C ASP A 325 13.24 -1.71 -27.46
N ARG A 326 13.92 -2.72 -26.94
CA ARG A 326 15.11 -3.29 -27.60
C ARG A 326 14.83 -4.49 -28.54
N ALA A 327 13.61 -4.77 -28.86
CA ALA A 327 13.24 -5.88 -29.77
C ALA A 327 13.20 -5.49 -31.25
N GLY A 328 13.85 -4.40 -31.68
CA GLY A 328 13.78 -3.91 -33.06
C GLY A 328 15.10 -3.80 -33.82
N GLN A 329 16.25 -4.16 -33.24
CA GLN A 329 17.51 -4.19 -34.03
C GLN A 329 18.01 -5.62 -34.15
N GLY A 330 17.66 -6.24 -35.28
CA GLY A 330 18.20 -7.52 -35.72
C GLY A 330 19.73 -7.41 -35.95
N PRO A 331 20.46 -8.55 -35.80
CA PRO A 331 21.90 -8.55 -35.95
C PRO A 331 22.27 -8.24 -37.42
N GLY A 332 22.99 -7.14 -37.60
CA GLY A 332 23.60 -6.78 -38.87
C GLY A 332 24.51 -7.91 -39.33
N ARG A 333 24.32 -8.37 -40.58
CA ARG A 333 25.18 -9.34 -41.26
C ARG A 333 26.61 -8.79 -41.34
N PRO A 334 27.63 -9.63 -41.09
CA PRO A 334 29.01 -9.23 -41.40
C PRO A 334 29.18 -9.22 -42.90
N SER A 335 29.66 -8.10 -43.45
CA SER A 335 30.16 -7.99 -44.81
C SER A 335 31.48 -8.74 -44.96
N GLN A 336 31.58 -9.45 -46.06
CA GLN A 336 32.76 -10.16 -46.55
C GLN A 336 33.97 -9.24 -46.72
#